data_a1f2075a83d35dba72296287135017b0
#
_entry.id   a1f2075a83d35dba72296287135017b0
#
_cell.length_a   1.000
_cell.length_b   1.000
_cell.length_c   1.000
_cell.angle_alpha   90.00
_cell.angle_beta   90.00
_cell.angle_gamma   90.00
#
_symmetry.space_group_name_H-M   'P 1'
#
loop_
_entity.id
_entity.type
_entity.pdbx_description
1 polymer ?
#
loop_
_entity_poly.entity_id
_entity_poly.type
_entity_poly.pdbx_seq_one_letter_code
_entity_poly.pdbx_strand_id
1 'polypeptide(L)'
;MIPRYSRPEMVAIWSPETRFRIWFEIEAYACDALAELGVIPKEAAKTIWEKGGAAKFDVDKIDEIERVTKHDVIAFLTHLAEFVGPDSRFIHQGMTSSDVLDTCLAVQLTRASDILLADIDALLAALKRRAFEHKDTVTIGRSHGIHAEPTTFGVKLAQAYAEFSRCRERLVHAREDIATCAISGAIGTFANIDPYVEEHVAAKLGLKPEPVSTQVIPRDRHAMFFATLGVIASSVERLATEIRHLQRTEVLEAEEYFSPGQKGSSAMPHKRNPVLTENLTGLARLVRGMALPAMENVALWHERDISHSSVERMIGPDATVTLDFALARLTGVIDKLLVYPENMDRNLNKFRGLVHSQRVLLALTQAGVSREDAYRLVQRNAMKVWEQGADFLEELLGDKEVTAALSEAEIREKFDLGYHTKHVDTIFKRVFG
;
A
#
# COMPACT_ATOMS: atom_id res chain seq x y z
N MET A 1 11.12 13.12 5.24
CA MET A 1 11.93 11.85 5.17
C MET A 1 12.94 11.80 6.30
N ILE A 2 13.08 10.66 6.97
CA ILE A 2 14.18 10.41 7.92
C ILE A 2 14.90 9.13 7.51
N PRO A 3 16.26 9.04 7.65
CA PRO A 3 17.02 7.87 7.19
C PRO A 3 16.54 6.55 7.80
N ARG A 4 16.04 6.59 9.04
CA ARG A 4 15.55 5.41 9.77
C ARG A 4 14.41 4.66 9.06
N TYR A 5 13.59 5.37 8.29
CA TYR A 5 12.39 4.85 7.59
C TYR A 5 12.48 5.09 6.08
N SER A 6 13.69 4.98 5.54
CA SER A 6 13.97 5.23 4.13
C SER A 6 14.76 4.08 3.52
N ARG A 7 14.45 3.74 2.27
CA ARG A 7 15.23 2.80 1.47
C ARG A 7 15.93 3.58 0.34
N PRO A 8 17.19 3.26 0.02
CA PRO A 8 18.01 4.06 -0.89
C PRO A 8 17.40 4.27 -2.27
N GLU A 9 16.77 3.23 -2.83
CA GLU A 9 16.21 3.25 -4.18
C GLU A 9 15.07 4.27 -4.31
N MET A 10 14.18 4.32 -3.31
CA MET A 10 13.09 5.28 -3.29
C MET A 10 13.59 6.70 -3.00
N VAL A 11 14.55 6.84 -2.08
CA VAL A 11 15.16 8.14 -1.78
C VAL A 11 15.85 8.75 -3.00
N ALA A 12 16.52 7.92 -3.81
CA ALA A 12 17.20 8.37 -5.02
C ALA A 12 16.28 9.05 -6.04
N ILE A 13 15.00 8.64 -6.12
CA ILE A 13 14.00 9.28 -7.00
C ILE A 13 13.80 10.76 -6.62
N TRP A 14 13.86 11.06 -5.31
CA TRP A 14 13.55 12.37 -4.76
C TRP A 14 14.78 13.23 -4.50
N SER A 15 15.98 12.74 -4.85
CA SER A 15 17.20 13.53 -4.66
C SER A 15 17.18 14.77 -5.57
N PRO A 16 17.78 15.90 -5.14
CA PRO A 16 17.91 17.09 -5.97
C PRO A 16 18.60 16.80 -7.32
N GLU A 17 19.64 15.96 -7.30
CA GLU A 17 20.39 15.57 -8.49
C GLU A 17 19.51 14.84 -9.51
N THR A 18 18.67 13.88 -9.05
CA THR A 18 17.72 13.18 -9.91
C THR A 18 16.68 14.14 -10.46
N ARG A 19 16.16 15.05 -9.66
CA ARG A 19 15.20 16.07 -10.09
C ARG A 19 15.80 16.96 -11.19
N PHE A 20 16.99 17.49 -11.00
CA PHE A 20 17.65 18.33 -12.00
C PHE A 20 18.00 17.54 -13.27
N ARG A 21 18.31 16.26 -13.16
CA ARG A 21 18.50 15.39 -14.32
C ARG A 21 17.21 15.24 -15.14
N ILE A 22 16.10 15.04 -14.48
CA ILE A 22 14.79 14.96 -15.15
C ILE A 22 14.42 16.31 -15.78
N TRP A 23 14.66 17.43 -15.10
CA TRP A 23 14.44 18.76 -15.68
C TRP A 23 15.25 18.96 -16.95
N PHE A 24 16.52 18.57 -16.92
CA PHE A 24 17.37 18.63 -18.12
C PHE A 24 16.80 17.74 -19.25
N GLU A 25 16.39 16.54 -18.96
CA GLU A 25 15.82 15.62 -19.96
C GLU A 25 14.56 16.20 -20.61
N ILE A 26 13.67 16.81 -19.81
CA ILE A 26 12.47 17.49 -20.33
C ILE A 26 12.83 18.60 -21.28
N GLU A 27 13.75 19.49 -20.88
CA GLU A 27 14.20 20.63 -21.68
C GLU A 27 14.92 20.17 -22.97
N ALA A 28 15.75 19.15 -22.88
CA ALA A 28 16.49 18.63 -24.01
C ALA A 28 15.58 17.93 -25.03
N TYR A 29 14.60 17.14 -24.57
CA TYR A 29 13.59 16.55 -25.46
C TYR A 29 12.68 17.60 -26.10
N ALA A 30 12.35 18.68 -25.39
CA ALA A 30 11.63 19.80 -25.97
C ALA A 30 12.47 20.48 -27.08
N CYS A 31 13.79 20.64 -26.87
CA CYS A 31 14.70 21.15 -27.89
C CYS A 31 14.80 20.21 -29.10
N ASP A 32 14.80 18.88 -28.91
CA ASP A 32 14.79 17.93 -30.01
C ASP A 32 13.54 18.13 -30.90
N ALA A 33 12.36 18.21 -30.28
CA ALA A 33 11.12 18.45 -31.01
C ALA A 33 11.10 19.78 -31.75
N LEU A 34 11.58 20.85 -31.11
CA LEU A 34 11.70 22.17 -31.75
C LEU A 34 12.68 22.14 -32.93
N ALA A 35 13.75 21.35 -32.85
CA ALA A 35 14.69 21.16 -33.95
C ALA A 35 14.10 20.32 -35.11
N GLU A 36 13.29 19.35 -34.81
CA GLU A 36 12.53 18.59 -35.81
C GLU A 36 11.53 19.47 -36.56
N LEU A 37 10.88 20.39 -35.86
CA LEU A 37 9.97 21.35 -36.43
C LEU A 37 10.69 22.51 -37.19
N GLY A 38 12.03 22.56 -37.10
CA GLY A 38 12.83 23.66 -37.73
C GLY A 38 12.75 24.97 -36.99
N VAL A 39 12.24 25.03 -35.77
CA VAL A 39 12.15 26.23 -34.94
C VAL A 39 13.54 26.62 -34.40
N ILE A 40 14.36 25.63 -34.06
CA ILE A 40 15.75 25.85 -33.64
C ILE A 40 16.71 25.04 -34.54
N PRO A 41 17.99 25.41 -34.60
CA PRO A 41 18.99 24.65 -35.36
C PRO A 41 19.20 23.26 -34.77
N LYS A 42 19.28 22.23 -35.60
CA LYS A 42 19.58 20.85 -35.19
C LYS A 42 20.90 20.75 -34.42
N GLU A 43 21.91 21.49 -34.84
CA GLU A 43 23.20 21.51 -34.15
C GLU A 43 23.10 22.10 -32.73
N ALA A 44 22.18 23.02 -32.49
CA ALA A 44 21.93 23.56 -31.14
C ALA A 44 21.31 22.45 -30.22
N ALA A 45 20.32 21.71 -30.68
CA ALA A 45 19.76 20.61 -29.92
C ALA A 45 20.83 19.55 -29.59
N LYS A 46 21.68 19.21 -30.56
CA LYS A 46 22.81 18.31 -30.34
C LYS A 46 23.79 18.84 -29.29
N THR A 47 24.16 20.12 -29.36
CA THR A 47 25.04 20.78 -28.38
C THR A 47 24.43 20.72 -26.97
N ILE A 48 23.12 20.99 -26.84
CA ILE A 48 22.40 20.92 -25.57
C ILE A 48 22.50 19.52 -24.97
N TRP A 49 22.28 18.46 -25.75
CA TRP A 49 22.42 17.08 -25.29
C TRP A 49 23.87 16.73 -24.89
N GLU A 50 24.83 17.04 -25.72
CA GLU A 50 26.25 16.70 -25.48
C GLU A 50 26.78 17.37 -24.21
N LYS A 51 26.59 18.69 -24.09
CA LYS A 51 27.13 19.46 -22.97
C LYS A 51 26.26 19.34 -21.71
N GLY A 52 24.95 19.47 -21.83
CA GLY A 52 24.03 19.38 -20.70
C GLY A 52 23.92 17.93 -20.19
N GLY A 53 23.98 16.94 -21.08
CA GLY A 53 24.00 15.54 -20.71
C GLY A 53 25.23 15.14 -19.89
N ALA A 54 26.39 15.71 -20.19
CA ALA A 54 27.64 15.51 -19.46
C ALA A 54 27.73 16.38 -18.18
N ALA A 55 26.84 17.37 -18.02
CA ALA A 55 26.88 18.28 -16.86
C ALA A 55 26.63 17.54 -15.53
N LYS A 56 27.42 17.88 -14.54
CA LYS A 56 27.17 17.55 -13.14
C LYS A 56 26.52 18.78 -12.49
N PHE A 57 25.22 18.69 -12.23
CA PHE A 57 24.48 19.78 -11.61
C PHE A 57 24.94 19.95 -10.16
N ASP A 58 25.43 21.14 -9.84
CA ASP A 58 25.83 21.52 -8.48
C ASP A 58 24.62 22.11 -7.76
N VAL A 59 24.07 21.34 -6.83
CA VAL A 59 22.87 21.71 -6.07
C VAL A 59 23.09 22.99 -5.28
N ASP A 60 24.24 23.13 -4.60
CA ASP A 60 24.54 24.31 -3.76
C ASP A 60 24.62 25.55 -4.60
N LYS A 61 25.22 25.44 -5.79
CA LYS A 61 25.32 26.58 -6.73
C LYS A 61 23.96 26.98 -7.29
N ILE A 62 23.11 26.02 -7.63
CA ILE A 62 21.73 26.30 -8.07
C ILE A 62 20.97 27.03 -6.96
N ASP A 63 21.09 26.54 -5.71
CA ASP A 63 20.48 27.19 -4.54
C ASP A 63 20.99 28.62 -4.31
N GLU A 64 22.30 28.86 -4.55
CA GLU A 64 22.87 30.24 -4.50
C GLU A 64 22.23 31.14 -5.53
N ILE A 65 22.07 30.68 -6.78
CA ILE A 65 21.42 31.43 -7.84
C ILE A 65 19.95 31.69 -7.47
N GLU A 66 19.24 30.68 -6.93
CA GLU A 66 17.85 30.81 -6.52
C GLU A 66 17.65 31.83 -5.39
N ARG A 67 18.60 31.96 -4.46
CA ARG A 67 18.53 33.01 -3.42
C ARG A 67 18.45 34.42 -4.00
N VAL A 68 19.00 34.62 -5.19
CA VAL A 68 18.97 35.91 -5.91
C VAL A 68 17.74 36.01 -6.81
N THR A 69 17.52 35.00 -7.65
CA THR A 69 16.45 34.99 -8.67
C THR A 69 15.05 34.77 -8.07
N LYS A 70 14.97 34.16 -6.88
CA LYS A 70 13.73 33.74 -6.22
C LYS A 70 12.86 32.84 -7.09
N HIS A 71 13.50 32.05 -7.97
CA HIS A 71 12.83 31.18 -8.91
C HIS A 71 13.71 29.95 -9.23
N ASP A 72 13.23 28.77 -8.87
CA ASP A 72 13.99 27.51 -8.95
C ASP A 72 14.31 27.08 -10.39
N VAL A 73 13.34 27.13 -11.31
CA VAL A 73 13.56 26.74 -12.71
C VAL A 73 14.53 27.73 -13.39
N ILE A 74 14.39 29.03 -13.15
CA ILE A 74 15.33 30.03 -13.68
C ILE A 74 16.74 29.78 -13.13
N ALA A 75 16.88 29.46 -11.85
CA ALA A 75 18.18 29.15 -11.25
C ALA A 75 18.84 27.93 -11.92
N PHE A 76 18.07 26.88 -12.13
CA PHE A 76 18.52 25.68 -12.85
C PHE A 76 18.95 26.01 -14.29
N LEU A 77 18.12 26.75 -15.06
CA LEU A 77 18.42 27.13 -16.44
C LEU A 77 19.67 28.02 -16.53
N THR A 78 19.87 28.93 -15.56
CA THR A 78 21.06 29.74 -15.45
C THR A 78 22.31 28.90 -15.26
N HIS A 79 22.26 27.94 -14.37
CA HIS A 79 23.37 27.01 -14.14
C HIS A 79 23.61 26.09 -15.35
N LEU A 80 22.57 25.59 -15.98
CA LEU A 80 22.66 24.75 -17.20
C LEU A 80 23.34 25.54 -18.34
N ALA A 81 23.04 26.84 -18.48
CA ALA A 81 23.63 27.70 -19.50
C ALA A 81 25.16 27.85 -19.38
N GLU A 82 25.73 27.71 -18.18
CA GLU A 82 27.19 27.73 -17.97
C GLU A 82 27.88 26.56 -18.67
N PHE A 83 27.20 25.39 -18.79
CA PHE A 83 27.72 24.24 -19.50
C PHE A 83 27.45 24.30 -21.01
N VAL A 84 26.22 24.65 -21.39
CA VAL A 84 25.77 24.62 -22.78
C VAL A 84 26.39 25.80 -23.59
N GLY A 85 26.52 26.94 -22.97
CA GLY A 85 27.05 28.16 -23.62
C GLY A 85 25.99 28.85 -24.51
N PRO A 86 26.37 29.44 -25.67
CA PRO A 86 25.50 30.32 -26.50
C PRO A 86 24.19 29.65 -26.95
N ASP A 87 24.17 28.31 -27.12
CA ASP A 87 22.99 27.58 -27.56
C ASP A 87 21.93 27.41 -26.44
N SER A 88 22.26 27.74 -25.20
CA SER A 88 21.31 27.78 -24.09
C SER A 88 20.13 28.73 -24.31
N ARG A 89 20.26 29.71 -25.20
CA ARG A 89 19.16 30.60 -25.62
C ARG A 89 17.96 29.89 -26.23
N PHE A 90 18.13 28.67 -26.68
CA PHE A 90 17.07 27.84 -27.26
C PHE A 90 16.34 26.96 -26.25
N ILE A 91 16.87 26.85 -25.01
CA ILE A 91 16.25 26.08 -23.94
C ILE A 91 15.06 26.84 -23.39
N HIS A 92 13.99 26.14 -23.01
CA HIS A 92 12.76 26.68 -22.38
C HIS A 92 11.94 27.64 -23.30
N GLN A 93 12.12 27.56 -24.62
CA GLN A 93 11.37 28.41 -25.54
C GLN A 93 9.89 28.01 -25.61
N GLY A 94 9.01 28.99 -25.33
CA GLY A 94 7.56 28.80 -25.33
C GLY A 94 7.00 28.04 -24.14
N MET A 95 7.85 27.51 -23.28
CA MET A 95 7.47 26.75 -22.07
C MET A 95 7.23 27.69 -20.87
N THR A 96 6.58 27.10 -19.85
CA THR A 96 6.50 27.72 -18.52
C THR A 96 7.14 26.76 -17.48
N SER A 97 7.51 27.32 -16.32
CA SER A 97 8.13 26.52 -15.26
C SER A 97 7.30 25.27 -14.86
N SER A 98 5.98 25.38 -14.88
CA SER A 98 5.10 24.25 -14.55
C SER A 98 5.15 23.12 -15.56
N ASP A 99 5.44 23.39 -16.84
CA ASP A 99 5.67 22.35 -17.84
C ASP A 99 6.81 21.42 -17.40
N VAL A 100 7.88 21.98 -16.83
CA VAL A 100 9.01 21.22 -16.30
C VAL A 100 8.68 20.58 -14.95
N LEU A 101 8.08 21.36 -14.03
CA LEU A 101 7.83 20.91 -12.66
C LEU A 101 6.80 19.78 -12.60
N ASP A 102 5.67 19.93 -13.29
CA ASP A 102 4.59 18.93 -13.26
C ASP A 102 4.98 17.65 -14.01
N THR A 103 5.64 17.80 -15.17
CA THR A 103 6.15 16.65 -15.92
C THR A 103 7.21 15.89 -15.12
N CYS A 104 8.11 16.62 -14.43
CA CYS A 104 9.08 16.00 -13.52
C CYS A 104 8.41 15.26 -12.38
N LEU A 105 7.42 15.85 -11.73
CA LEU A 105 6.67 15.20 -10.65
C LEU A 105 5.97 13.95 -11.14
N ALA A 106 5.37 13.98 -12.34
CA ALA A 106 4.76 12.79 -12.95
C ALA A 106 5.79 11.68 -13.17
N VAL A 107 7.00 11.99 -13.66
CA VAL A 107 8.09 11.01 -13.81
C VAL A 107 8.49 10.42 -12.46
N GLN A 108 8.65 11.26 -11.43
CA GLN A 108 9.05 10.81 -10.10
C GLN A 108 7.97 9.91 -9.47
N LEU A 109 6.69 10.30 -9.53
CA LEU A 109 5.57 9.51 -9.00
C LEU A 109 5.39 8.19 -9.76
N THR A 110 5.61 8.19 -11.08
CA THR A 110 5.58 6.96 -11.89
C THR A 110 6.70 6.00 -11.50
N ARG A 111 7.94 6.50 -11.38
CA ARG A 111 9.09 5.69 -10.90
C ARG A 111 8.88 5.18 -9.47
N ALA A 112 8.34 6.01 -8.58
CA ALA A 112 7.99 5.61 -7.22
C ALA A 112 6.92 4.51 -7.21
N SER A 113 5.92 4.61 -8.09
CA SER A 113 4.90 3.57 -8.24
C SER A 113 5.48 2.22 -8.68
N ASP A 114 6.48 2.23 -9.56
CA ASP A 114 7.13 0.99 -10.00
C ASP A 114 7.83 0.26 -8.84
N ILE A 115 8.47 0.99 -7.94
CA ILE A 115 9.05 0.42 -6.71
C ILE A 115 7.95 -0.10 -5.79
N LEU A 116 6.89 0.68 -5.54
CA LEU A 116 5.77 0.26 -4.68
C LEU A 116 5.03 -0.97 -5.24
N LEU A 117 4.89 -1.09 -6.55
CA LEU A 117 4.32 -2.28 -7.20
C LEU A 117 5.20 -3.52 -6.97
N ALA A 118 6.51 -3.37 -7.10
CA ALA A 118 7.45 -4.45 -6.81
C ALA A 118 7.41 -4.87 -5.33
N ASP A 119 7.26 -3.92 -4.41
CA ASP A 119 7.09 -4.21 -2.99
C ASP A 119 5.79 -4.96 -2.69
N ILE A 120 4.68 -4.56 -3.32
CA ILE A 120 3.40 -5.28 -3.19
C ILE A 120 3.52 -6.69 -3.77
N ASP A 121 4.19 -6.86 -4.91
CA ASP A 121 4.42 -8.17 -5.52
C ASP A 121 5.24 -9.08 -4.60
N ALA A 122 6.26 -8.55 -3.93
CA ALA A 122 7.03 -9.28 -2.93
C ALA A 122 6.16 -9.69 -1.71
N LEU A 123 5.31 -8.78 -1.23
CA LEU A 123 4.36 -9.07 -0.14
C LEU A 123 3.35 -10.14 -0.55
N LEU A 124 2.80 -10.06 -1.76
CA LEU A 124 1.87 -11.07 -2.29
C LEU A 124 2.52 -12.44 -2.38
N ALA A 125 3.77 -12.52 -2.84
CA ALA A 125 4.53 -13.77 -2.89
C ALA A 125 4.70 -14.37 -1.48
N ALA A 126 5.05 -13.54 -0.49
CA ALA A 126 5.18 -13.97 0.91
C ALA A 126 3.84 -14.48 1.48
N LEU A 127 2.76 -13.70 1.29
CA LEU A 127 1.43 -14.06 1.75
C LEU A 127 0.93 -15.38 1.12
N LYS A 128 1.11 -15.54 -0.20
CA LYS A 128 0.74 -16.76 -0.91
C LYS A 128 1.47 -17.98 -0.34
N ARG A 129 2.80 -17.90 -0.23
CA ARG A 129 3.62 -19.00 0.32
C ARG A 129 3.16 -19.38 1.73
N ARG A 130 2.99 -18.40 2.62
CA ARG A 130 2.56 -18.63 3.99
C ARG A 130 1.11 -19.13 4.09
N ALA A 131 0.21 -18.66 3.23
CA ALA A 131 -1.16 -19.15 3.16
C ALA A 131 -1.21 -20.64 2.83
N PHE A 132 -0.43 -21.10 1.85
CA PHE A 132 -0.35 -22.52 1.49
C PHE A 132 0.31 -23.36 2.58
N GLU A 133 1.35 -22.85 3.23
CA GLU A 133 2.03 -23.53 4.36
C GLU A 133 1.05 -23.82 5.51
N HIS A 134 0.12 -22.90 5.77
CA HIS A 134 -0.85 -23.00 6.86
C HIS A 134 -2.28 -23.23 6.39
N LYS A 135 -2.45 -23.77 5.19
CA LYS A 135 -3.77 -24.00 4.58
C LYS A 135 -4.68 -24.81 5.49
N ASP A 136 -4.13 -25.85 6.12
CA ASP A 136 -4.86 -26.80 6.96
C ASP A 136 -4.60 -26.60 8.47
N THR A 137 -3.88 -25.53 8.85
CA THR A 137 -3.66 -25.19 10.26
C THR A 137 -4.92 -24.57 10.84
N VAL A 138 -5.69 -25.39 11.57
CA VAL A 138 -6.97 -24.96 12.15
C VAL A 138 -6.74 -23.98 13.30
N THR A 139 -7.54 -22.94 13.35
CA THR A 139 -7.56 -21.94 14.42
C THR A 139 -8.98 -21.46 14.69
N ILE A 140 -9.19 -20.82 15.82
CA ILE A 140 -10.50 -20.23 16.12
C ILE A 140 -10.68 -18.89 15.39
N GLY A 141 -11.78 -18.76 14.65
CA GLY A 141 -12.25 -17.48 14.14
C GLY A 141 -12.84 -16.65 15.25
N ARG A 142 -12.54 -15.33 15.26
CA ARG A 142 -13.06 -14.39 16.25
C ARG A 142 -13.83 -13.28 15.57
N SER A 143 -15.04 -13.01 16.05
CA SER A 143 -15.79 -11.79 15.75
C SER A 143 -16.04 -11.04 17.05
N HIS A 144 -15.97 -9.72 17.00
CA HIS A 144 -16.04 -8.85 18.21
C HIS A 144 -14.98 -9.19 19.29
N GLY A 145 -13.87 -9.88 18.90
CA GLY A 145 -12.87 -10.38 19.85
C GLY A 145 -13.28 -11.68 20.59
N ILE A 146 -14.44 -12.25 20.28
CA ILE A 146 -15.00 -13.46 20.92
C ILE A 146 -14.85 -14.64 19.99
N HIS A 147 -14.66 -15.83 20.53
CA HIS A 147 -14.61 -17.08 19.80
C HIS A 147 -15.93 -17.33 19.03
N ALA A 148 -15.83 -17.56 17.73
CA ALA A 148 -16.96 -17.86 16.85
C ALA A 148 -16.83 -19.31 16.34
N GLU A 149 -16.47 -19.50 15.09
CA GLU A 149 -16.33 -20.81 14.46
C GLU A 149 -14.88 -21.08 14.03
N PRO A 150 -14.51 -22.35 13.89
CA PRO A 150 -13.20 -22.74 13.35
C PRO A 150 -12.96 -22.20 11.94
N THR A 151 -11.74 -21.82 11.67
CA THR A 151 -11.21 -21.46 10.36
C THR A 151 -9.80 -22.02 10.24
N THR A 152 -9.05 -21.68 9.17
CA THR A 152 -7.62 -21.97 9.10
C THR A 152 -6.78 -20.71 9.09
N PHE A 153 -5.55 -20.78 9.58
CA PHE A 153 -4.62 -19.69 9.53
C PHE A 153 -4.27 -19.31 8.07
N GLY A 154 -4.22 -20.31 7.19
CA GLY A 154 -4.04 -20.09 5.75
C GLY A 154 -5.17 -19.27 5.13
N VAL A 155 -6.44 -19.45 5.54
CA VAL A 155 -7.57 -18.63 5.08
C VAL A 155 -7.43 -17.19 5.55
N LYS A 156 -6.93 -16.93 6.76
CA LYS A 156 -6.62 -15.56 7.23
C LYS A 156 -5.58 -14.88 6.34
N LEU A 157 -4.53 -15.58 5.95
CA LEU A 157 -3.48 -15.07 5.06
C LEU A 157 -3.97 -14.92 3.60
N ALA A 158 -4.82 -15.83 3.13
CA ALA A 158 -5.45 -15.74 1.81
C ALA A 158 -6.36 -14.49 1.70
N GLN A 159 -7.06 -14.13 2.78
CA GLN A 159 -7.84 -12.89 2.82
C GLN A 159 -6.94 -11.66 2.69
N ALA A 160 -5.78 -11.63 3.38
CA ALA A 160 -4.80 -10.56 3.25
C ALA A 160 -4.23 -10.51 1.81
N TYR A 161 -3.90 -11.64 1.21
CA TYR A 161 -3.46 -11.72 -0.18
C TYR A 161 -4.48 -11.08 -1.14
N ALA A 162 -5.76 -11.47 -1.03
CA ALA A 162 -6.81 -10.92 -1.88
C ALA A 162 -6.98 -9.40 -1.71
N GLU A 163 -6.79 -8.89 -0.50
CA GLU A 163 -6.82 -7.45 -0.21
C GLU A 163 -5.65 -6.71 -0.86
N PHE A 164 -4.42 -7.20 -0.72
CA PHE A 164 -3.25 -6.60 -1.35
C PHE A 164 -3.23 -6.77 -2.87
N SER A 165 -3.84 -7.82 -3.42
CA SER A 165 -4.07 -7.93 -4.87
C SER A 165 -4.93 -6.76 -5.40
N ARG A 166 -6.02 -6.42 -4.70
CA ARG A 166 -6.83 -5.24 -5.04
C ARG A 166 -6.08 -3.92 -4.82
N CYS A 167 -5.18 -3.85 -3.83
CA CYS A 167 -4.30 -2.69 -3.63
C CYS A 167 -3.36 -2.52 -4.82
N ARG A 168 -2.79 -3.63 -5.33
CA ARG A 168 -1.94 -3.63 -6.52
C ARG A 168 -2.68 -3.09 -7.75
N GLU A 169 -3.88 -3.59 -8.01
CA GLU A 169 -4.72 -3.12 -9.13
C GLU A 169 -4.99 -1.61 -9.04
N ARG A 170 -5.36 -1.12 -7.85
CA ARG A 170 -5.57 0.32 -7.62
C ARG A 170 -4.32 1.14 -7.89
N LEU A 171 -3.15 0.63 -7.48
CA LEU A 171 -1.88 1.34 -7.71
C LEU A 171 -1.50 1.34 -9.19
N VAL A 172 -1.76 0.25 -9.93
CA VAL A 172 -1.58 0.22 -11.40
C VAL A 172 -2.40 1.32 -12.05
N HIS A 173 -3.68 1.44 -11.71
CA HIS A 173 -4.54 2.50 -12.26
C HIS A 173 -4.09 3.91 -11.85
N ALA A 174 -3.70 4.10 -10.58
CA ALA A 174 -3.20 5.38 -10.11
C ALA A 174 -1.89 5.78 -10.80
N ARG A 175 -1.00 4.80 -11.06
CA ARG A 175 0.23 4.99 -11.82
C ARG A 175 -0.04 5.41 -13.27
N GLU A 176 -1.01 4.75 -13.92
CA GLU A 176 -1.40 5.08 -15.29
C GLU A 176 -2.00 6.47 -15.40
N ASP A 177 -2.78 6.87 -14.41
CA ASP A 177 -3.44 8.18 -14.37
C ASP A 177 -2.45 9.31 -14.05
N ILE A 178 -1.48 9.09 -13.15
CA ILE A 178 -0.46 10.09 -12.81
C ILE A 178 0.62 10.23 -13.88
N ALA A 179 0.78 9.26 -14.80
CA ALA A 179 1.78 9.26 -15.85
C ALA A 179 1.42 10.25 -16.98
N THR A 180 1.34 11.53 -16.66
CA THR A 180 0.81 12.60 -17.51
C THR A 180 1.85 13.69 -17.71
N CYS A 181 1.97 14.21 -18.93
CA CYS A 181 2.89 15.27 -19.35
C CYS A 181 2.10 16.50 -19.80
N ALA A 182 2.54 17.68 -19.43
CA ALA A 182 2.04 18.91 -20.01
C ALA A 182 3.23 19.81 -20.41
N ILE A 183 3.33 20.12 -21.70
CA ILE A 183 4.25 21.10 -22.27
C ILE A 183 3.41 22.04 -23.14
N SER A 184 2.62 22.88 -22.50
CA SER A 184 1.54 23.63 -23.16
C SER A 184 1.61 25.14 -22.96
N GLY A 185 2.66 25.62 -22.28
CA GLY A 185 2.92 27.04 -22.08
C GLY A 185 2.16 27.62 -20.88
N ALA A 186 2.17 28.94 -20.78
CA ALA A 186 1.80 29.72 -19.58
C ALA A 186 0.40 29.43 -19.03
N ILE A 187 -0.58 29.05 -19.85
CA ILE A 187 -1.96 28.77 -19.46
C ILE A 187 -2.60 27.59 -20.23
N GLY A 188 -1.77 26.73 -20.83
CA GLY A 188 -2.25 25.49 -21.46
C GLY A 188 -2.82 25.64 -22.87
N THR A 189 -2.59 26.77 -23.55
CA THR A 189 -3.17 27.08 -24.86
C THR A 189 -2.25 26.86 -26.04
N PHE A 190 -1.02 26.41 -25.80
CA PHE A 190 0.03 26.23 -26.84
C PHE A 190 0.34 27.50 -27.63
N ALA A 191 0.13 28.72 -27.05
CA ALA A 191 0.25 29.94 -27.76
C ALA A 191 1.65 30.20 -28.39
N ASN A 192 2.70 29.71 -27.74
CA ASN A 192 4.09 29.92 -28.13
C ASN A 192 4.90 28.65 -28.31
N ILE A 193 4.23 27.48 -28.31
CA ILE A 193 4.87 26.19 -28.49
C ILE A 193 3.94 25.24 -29.26
N ASP A 194 4.48 24.42 -30.14
CA ASP A 194 3.68 23.49 -30.93
C ASP A 194 3.29 22.28 -30.07
N PRO A 195 2.03 21.77 -30.13
CA PRO A 195 1.60 20.56 -29.42
C PRO A 195 2.48 19.33 -29.67
N TYR A 196 3.13 19.25 -30.81
CA TYR A 196 4.08 18.19 -31.11
C TYR A 196 5.21 18.09 -30.08
N VAL A 197 5.63 19.21 -29.49
CA VAL A 197 6.67 19.21 -28.44
C VAL A 197 6.20 18.42 -27.21
N GLU A 198 4.96 18.60 -26.79
CA GLU A 198 4.37 17.83 -25.69
C GLU A 198 4.30 16.34 -26.02
N GLU A 199 3.79 15.98 -27.20
CA GLU A 199 3.70 14.59 -27.64
C GLU A 199 5.08 13.91 -27.66
N HIS A 200 6.10 14.62 -28.18
CA HIS A 200 7.47 14.13 -28.25
C HIS A 200 8.07 13.91 -26.85
N VAL A 201 7.98 14.89 -25.97
CA VAL A 201 8.48 14.79 -24.58
C VAL A 201 7.75 13.67 -23.82
N ALA A 202 6.44 13.59 -23.93
CA ALA A 202 5.65 12.55 -23.30
C ALA A 202 6.11 11.15 -23.76
N ALA A 203 6.25 10.93 -25.07
CA ALA A 203 6.71 9.66 -25.62
C ALA A 203 8.11 9.26 -25.12
N LYS A 204 9.04 10.23 -25.04
CA LYS A 204 10.40 9.98 -24.55
C LYS A 204 10.47 9.63 -23.07
N LEU A 205 9.57 10.18 -22.26
CA LEU A 205 9.51 9.95 -20.82
C LEU A 205 8.56 8.81 -20.41
N GLY A 206 7.86 8.19 -21.38
CA GLY A 206 6.88 7.15 -21.12
C GLY A 206 5.61 7.67 -20.43
N LEU A 207 5.26 8.93 -20.69
CA LEU A 207 4.07 9.61 -20.19
C LEU A 207 3.03 9.76 -21.31
N LYS A 208 1.84 10.25 -20.95
CA LYS A 208 0.76 10.60 -21.89
C LYS A 208 0.56 12.12 -21.87
N PRO A 209 0.33 12.77 -23.01
CA PRO A 209 -0.07 14.17 -23.03
C PRO A 209 -1.34 14.40 -22.22
N GLU A 210 -1.39 15.49 -21.46
CA GLU A 210 -2.62 15.94 -20.79
C GLU A 210 -3.60 16.49 -21.84
N PRO A 211 -4.82 15.95 -21.93
CA PRO A 211 -5.79 16.43 -22.93
C PRO A 211 -6.10 17.92 -22.80
N VAL A 212 -6.17 18.44 -21.59
CA VAL A 212 -6.42 19.86 -21.27
C VAL A 212 -5.74 20.22 -19.97
N SER A 213 -4.72 21.04 -20.04
CA SER A 213 -4.12 21.65 -18.85
C SER A 213 -4.51 23.12 -18.74
N THR A 214 -4.24 23.72 -17.58
CA THR A 214 -4.14 25.16 -17.40
C THR A 214 -2.65 25.54 -17.41
N GLN A 215 -2.15 26.32 -16.48
CA GLN A 215 -0.69 26.42 -16.26
C GLN A 215 -0.13 25.13 -15.63
N VAL A 216 -0.99 24.30 -15.05
CA VAL A 216 -0.65 23.06 -14.36
C VAL A 216 -1.54 21.90 -14.83
N ILE A 217 -1.07 20.69 -14.66
CA ILE A 217 -1.87 19.48 -14.77
C ILE A 217 -2.96 19.51 -13.67
N PRO A 218 -4.23 19.15 -13.95
CA PRO A 218 -5.28 19.06 -12.94
C PRO A 218 -4.88 18.17 -11.75
N ARG A 219 -5.13 18.63 -10.53
CA ARG A 219 -4.66 17.99 -9.29
C ARG A 219 -5.55 16.86 -8.78
N ASP A 220 -6.69 16.58 -9.41
CA ASP A 220 -7.52 15.41 -9.11
C ASP A 220 -6.77 14.09 -9.31
N ARG A 221 -5.88 13.99 -10.30
CA ARG A 221 -4.98 12.86 -10.53
C ARG A 221 -4.05 12.63 -9.34
N HIS A 222 -3.44 13.70 -8.85
CA HIS A 222 -2.56 13.67 -7.67
C HIS A 222 -3.34 13.29 -6.42
N ALA A 223 -4.53 13.88 -6.22
CA ALA A 223 -5.42 13.54 -5.11
C ALA A 223 -5.77 12.05 -5.09
N MET A 224 -6.16 11.49 -6.25
CA MET A 224 -6.45 10.05 -6.39
C MET A 224 -5.21 9.19 -6.12
N PHE A 225 -4.03 9.61 -6.60
CA PHE A 225 -2.78 8.92 -6.34
C PHE A 225 -2.51 8.79 -4.83
N PHE A 226 -2.50 9.91 -4.10
CA PHE A 226 -2.24 9.90 -2.65
C PHE A 226 -3.36 9.21 -1.86
N ALA A 227 -4.62 9.30 -2.30
CA ALA A 227 -5.71 8.53 -1.71
C ALA A 227 -5.48 7.02 -1.87
N THR A 228 -4.99 6.58 -3.02
CA THR A 228 -4.61 5.18 -3.27
C THR A 228 -3.51 4.72 -2.32
N LEU A 229 -2.46 5.54 -2.13
CA LEU A 229 -1.41 5.24 -1.12
C LEU A 229 -2.00 5.13 0.29
N GLY A 230 -2.95 6.00 0.63
CA GLY A 230 -3.66 5.96 1.91
C GLY A 230 -4.47 4.68 2.12
N VAL A 231 -5.12 4.16 1.08
CA VAL A 231 -5.83 2.86 1.12
C VAL A 231 -4.85 1.71 1.33
N ILE A 232 -3.72 1.70 0.60
CA ILE A 232 -2.68 0.67 0.75
C ILE A 232 -2.11 0.70 2.19
N ALA A 233 -1.81 1.88 2.72
CA ALA A 233 -1.34 2.05 4.09
C ALA A 233 -2.37 1.54 5.13
N SER A 234 -3.68 1.71 4.86
CA SER A 234 -4.74 1.19 5.72
C SER A 234 -4.77 -0.35 5.72
N SER A 235 -4.49 -0.99 4.58
CA SER A 235 -4.35 -2.43 4.48
C SER A 235 -3.10 -2.93 5.23
N VAL A 236 -1.99 -2.18 5.17
CA VAL A 236 -0.78 -2.45 5.98
C VAL A 236 -1.12 -2.42 7.47
N GLU A 237 -1.81 -1.38 7.93
CA GLU A 237 -2.22 -1.25 9.33
C GLU A 237 -3.16 -2.37 9.78
N ARG A 238 -4.13 -2.74 8.94
CA ARG A 238 -5.08 -3.83 9.25
C ARG A 238 -4.33 -5.15 9.50
N LEU A 239 -3.43 -5.53 8.59
CA LEU A 239 -2.68 -6.79 8.74
C LEU A 239 -1.69 -6.72 9.93
N ALA A 240 -1.02 -5.59 10.11
CA ALA A 240 -0.15 -5.38 11.26
C ALA A 240 -0.92 -5.48 12.59
N THR A 241 -2.13 -4.93 12.65
CA THR A 241 -3.01 -4.99 13.82
C THR A 241 -3.45 -6.43 14.11
N GLU A 242 -3.80 -7.22 13.08
CA GLU A 242 -4.12 -8.64 13.25
C GLU A 242 -2.95 -9.41 13.88
N ILE A 243 -1.72 -9.22 13.38
CA ILE A 243 -0.53 -9.86 13.93
C ILE A 243 -0.31 -9.46 15.39
N ARG A 244 -0.48 -8.18 15.73
CA ARG A 244 -0.38 -7.70 17.12
C ARG A 244 -1.42 -8.37 18.04
N HIS A 245 -2.65 -8.56 17.56
CA HIS A 245 -3.67 -9.29 18.31
C HIS A 245 -3.31 -10.76 18.53
N LEU A 246 -2.72 -11.41 17.52
CA LEU A 246 -2.27 -12.81 17.63
C LEU A 246 -1.07 -12.98 18.56
N GLN A 247 -0.26 -11.94 18.73
CA GLN A 247 0.93 -11.96 19.61
C GLN A 247 0.62 -11.65 21.08
N ARG A 248 -0.60 -11.21 21.42
CA ARG A 248 -0.96 -10.94 22.82
C ARG A 248 -0.76 -12.17 23.69
N THR A 249 -0.32 -11.97 24.91
CA THR A 249 0.00 -13.03 25.89
C THR A 249 -1.13 -14.07 26.03
N GLU A 250 -2.38 -13.61 26.04
CA GLU A 250 -3.58 -14.45 26.22
C GLU A 250 -3.96 -15.22 24.95
N VAL A 251 -3.42 -14.85 23.80
CA VAL A 251 -3.66 -15.46 22.49
C VAL A 251 -2.47 -16.29 22.04
N LEU A 252 -1.35 -15.66 21.80
CA LEU A 252 -0.04 -16.22 21.42
C LEU A 252 -0.14 -17.31 20.34
N GLU A 253 -0.88 -17.01 19.27
CA GLU A 253 -1.06 -17.89 18.10
C GLU A 253 -0.02 -17.64 17.01
N ALA A 254 0.52 -16.40 16.97
CA ALA A 254 1.64 -16.02 16.12
C ALA A 254 2.41 -14.87 16.77
N GLU A 255 3.70 -14.73 16.40
CA GLU A 255 4.53 -13.60 16.85
C GLU A 255 5.56 -13.19 15.80
N GLU A 256 6.02 -11.93 15.86
CA GLU A 256 7.14 -11.44 15.08
C GLU A 256 8.40 -12.24 15.39
N TYR A 257 9.21 -12.49 14.36
CA TYR A 257 10.49 -13.15 14.54
C TYR A 257 11.42 -12.30 15.42
N PHE A 258 11.93 -12.91 16.47
CA PHE A 258 12.88 -12.30 17.40
C PHE A 258 14.29 -12.80 17.10
N SER A 259 15.16 -11.90 16.62
CA SER A 259 16.51 -12.27 16.16
C SER A 259 17.44 -12.62 17.32
N PRO A 260 18.41 -13.50 17.14
CA PRO A 260 19.47 -13.71 18.13
C PRO A 260 20.16 -12.39 18.49
N GLY A 261 20.27 -12.10 19.78
CA GLY A 261 20.87 -10.86 20.29
C GLY A 261 19.94 -9.64 20.35
N GLN A 262 18.76 -9.73 19.78
CA GLN A 262 17.73 -8.67 19.90
C GLN A 262 17.32 -8.47 21.37
N LYS A 263 17.08 -7.23 21.76
CA LYS A 263 16.54 -6.87 23.09
C LYS A 263 15.09 -6.45 22.94
N GLY A 264 14.19 -7.16 23.60
CA GLY A 264 12.75 -6.89 23.51
C GLY A 264 12.26 -5.82 24.49
N SER A 265 12.97 -5.64 25.60
CA SER A 265 12.64 -4.69 26.65
C SER A 265 13.89 -4.27 27.40
N SER A 266 13.95 -3.01 27.83
CA SER A 266 15.03 -2.50 28.70
C SER A 266 14.90 -2.97 30.13
N ALA A 267 13.69 -3.33 30.57
CA ALA A 267 13.39 -3.70 31.96
C ALA A 267 13.17 -5.21 32.14
N MET A 268 12.55 -5.87 31.18
CA MET A 268 12.16 -7.30 31.27
C MET A 268 12.81 -8.11 30.13
N PRO A 269 13.90 -8.86 30.37
CA PRO A 269 14.67 -9.53 29.31
C PRO A 269 13.88 -10.55 28.48
N HIS A 270 12.83 -11.14 29.03
CA HIS A 270 11.97 -12.14 28.37
C HIS A 270 10.86 -11.54 27.51
N LYS A 271 10.60 -10.23 27.64
CA LYS A 271 9.46 -9.58 26.98
C LYS A 271 9.74 -9.34 25.49
N ARG A 272 8.94 -9.94 24.61
CA ARG A 272 9.03 -9.80 23.16
C ARG A 272 7.88 -8.91 22.68
N ASN A 273 8.18 -7.64 22.43
CA ASN A 273 7.18 -6.69 21.94
C ASN A 273 7.02 -6.77 20.43
N PRO A 274 5.79 -6.59 19.89
CA PRO A 274 5.53 -6.54 18.44
C PRO A 274 5.94 -5.19 17.85
N VAL A 275 7.23 -4.82 17.96
CA VAL A 275 7.74 -3.48 17.65
C VAL A 275 7.64 -3.16 16.16
N LEU A 276 7.81 -4.17 15.29
CA LEU A 276 7.76 -3.96 13.84
C LEU A 276 6.34 -3.62 13.39
N THR A 277 5.35 -4.37 13.84
CA THR A 277 3.93 -4.12 13.51
C THR A 277 3.36 -2.90 14.22
N GLU A 278 3.82 -2.56 15.44
CA GLU A 278 3.52 -1.28 16.08
C GLU A 278 4.03 -0.10 15.24
N ASN A 279 5.26 -0.18 14.77
CA ASN A 279 5.84 0.83 13.87
C ASN A 279 5.02 0.95 12.57
N LEU A 280 4.62 -0.17 11.96
CA LEU A 280 3.79 -0.16 10.74
C LEU A 280 2.45 0.55 10.95
N THR A 281 1.79 0.34 12.08
CA THR A 281 0.53 1.05 12.41
C THR A 281 0.74 2.55 12.57
N GLY A 282 1.89 2.97 13.09
CA GLY A 282 2.26 4.39 13.18
C GLY A 282 2.53 5.02 11.81
N LEU A 283 3.34 4.35 10.97
CA LEU A 283 3.68 4.84 9.63
C LEU A 283 2.45 4.95 8.72
N ALA A 284 1.51 4.01 8.82
CA ALA A 284 0.26 4.05 8.06
C ALA A 284 -0.57 5.30 8.33
N ARG A 285 -0.57 5.82 9.56
CA ARG A 285 -1.27 7.07 9.91
C ARG A 285 -0.69 8.27 9.16
N LEU A 286 0.65 8.33 9.03
CA LEU A 286 1.32 9.39 8.30
C LEU A 286 0.95 9.37 6.82
N VAL A 287 1.04 8.21 6.16
CA VAL A 287 0.70 8.08 4.73
C VAL A 287 -0.76 8.49 4.47
N ARG A 288 -1.71 8.05 5.31
CA ARG A 288 -3.11 8.49 5.18
C ARG A 288 -3.29 9.99 5.37
N GLY A 289 -2.55 10.59 6.32
CA GLY A 289 -2.60 12.02 6.55
C GLY A 289 -2.18 12.86 5.35
N MET A 290 -1.36 12.31 4.47
CA MET A 290 -0.87 13.02 3.27
C MET A 290 -1.88 13.02 2.12
N ALA A 291 -2.92 12.19 2.16
CA ALA A 291 -3.99 12.22 1.16
C ALA A 291 -4.88 13.47 1.27
N LEU A 292 -5.11 13.98 2.47
CA LEU A 292 -5.97 15.14 2.69
C LEU A 292 -5.41 16.42 2.04
N PRO A 293 -4.18 16.85 2.28
CA PRO A 293 -3.64 18.05 1.62
C PRO A 293 -3.53 17.87 0.09
N ALA A 294 -3.35 16.67 -0.42
CA ALA A 294 -3.43 16.40 -1.85
C ALA A 294 -4.84 16.63 -2.42
N MET A 295 -5.89 16.28 -1.69
CA MET A 295 -7.28 16.58 -2.07
C MET A 295 -7.57 18.08 -2.02
N GLU A 296 -7.01 18.81 -1.05
CA GLU A 296 -7.16 20.26 -0.95
C GLU A 296 -6.49 21.00 -2.11
N ASN A 297 -5.44 20.44 -2.72
CA ASN A 297 -4.77 20.98 -3.90
C ASN A 297 -5.62 20.92 -5.18
N VAL A 298 -6.75 20.21 -5.22
CA VAL A 298 -7.65 20.20 -6.38
C VAL A 298 -8.26 21.58 -6.62
N ALA A 299 -8.55 22.33 -5.56
CA ALA A 299 -9.14 23.66 -5.62
C ALA A 299 -8.07 24.76 -5.73
N LEU A 300 -7.52 24.97 -6.91
CA LEU A 300 -6.63 26.08 -7.21
C LEU A 300 -7.41 27.28 -7.79
N TRP A 301 -6.84 28.49 -7.64
CA TRP A 301 -7.42 29.69 -8.21
C TRP A 301 -7.18 29.78 -9.72
N HIS A 302 -8.26 29.91 -10.50
CA HIS A 302 -8.22 30.11 -11.95
C HIS A 302 -7.35 29.05 -12.65
N GLU A 303 -6.41 29.49 -13.46
CA GLU A 303 -5.48 28.62 -14.19
C GLU A 303 -4.33 28.10 -13.31
N ARG A 304 -4.05 28.72 -12.17
CA ARG A 304 -3.14 28.27 -11.11
C ARG A 304 -2.97 29.33 -10.00
N ASP A 305 -2.86 28.90 -8.75
CA ASP A 305 -2.04 29.54 -7.73
C ASP A 305 -0.93 28.58 -7.29
N ILE A 306 0.03 29.03 -6.47
CA ILE A 306 1.22 28.24 -6.12
C ILE A 306 1.05 27.44 -4.81
N SER A 307 -0.11 27.45 -4.17
CA SER A 307 -0.33 26.79 -2.87
C SER A 307 -0.01 25.29 -2.89
N HIS A 308 -0.31 24.60 -4.01
CA HIS A 308 -0.01 23.18 -4.20
C HIS A 308 1.48 22.83 -4.08
N SER A 309 2.36 23.73 -4.50
CA SER A 309 3.79 23.45 -4.64
C SER A 309 4.46 23.10 -3.32
N SER A 310 4.19 23.87 -2.25
CA SER A 310 4.76 23.60 -0.92
C SER A 310 4.26 22.27 -0.34
N VAL A 311 3.01 21.90 -0.62
CA VAL A 311 2.43 20.63 -0.20
C VAL A 311 3.09 19.45 -0.92
N GLU A 312 3.16 19.51 -2.24
CA GLU A 312 3.67 18.40 -3.08
C GLU A 312 5.15 18.12 -2.86
N ARG A 313 5.96 19.14 -2.58
CA ARG A 313 7.38 18.99 -2.20
C ARG A 313 7.57 18.15 -0.94
N MET A 314 6.57 18.10 -0.06
CA MET A 314 6.61 17.28 1.17
C MET A 314 5.90 15.93 0.97
N ILE A 315 4.65 15.94 0.53
CA ILE A 315 3.86 14.70 0.49
C ILE A 315 4.36 13.71 -0.56
N GLY A 316 4.92 14.16 -1.69
CA GLY A 316 5.48 13.29 -2.73
C GLY A 316 6.53 12.34 -2.16
N PRO A 317 7.67 12.87 -1.70
CA PRO A 317 8.72 12.05 -1.10
C PRO A 317 8.27 11.36 0.18
N ASP A 318 7.60 12.05 1.10
CA ASP A 318 7.31 11.48 2.41
C ASP A 318 6.29 10.34 2.36
N ALA A 319 5.26 10.41 1.52
CA ALA A 319 4.29 9.33 1.37
C ALA A 319 4.90 8.09 0.71
N THR A 320 5.64 8.29 -0.39
CA THR A 320 6.19 7.16 -1.17
C THR A 320 7.33 6.47 -0.42
N VAL A 321 8.27 7.21 0.17
CA VAL A 321 9.38 6.67 0.98
C VAL A 321 8.84 5.93 2.21
N THR A 322 7.84 6.49 2.89
CA THR A 322 7.27 5.85 4.08
C THR A 322 6.53 4.57 3.72
N LEU A 323 5.76 4.56 2.63
CA LEU A 323 5.01 3.38 2.20
C LEU A 323 5.92 2.27 1.67
N ASP A 324 6.94 2.61 0.90
CA ASP A 324 7.98 1.69 0.43
C ASP A 324 8.66 0.96 1.60
N PHE A 325 9.11 1.72 2.59
CA PHE A 325 9.68 1.15 3.81
C PHE A 325 8.68 0.25 4.56
N ALA A 326 7.42 0.67 4.67
CA ALA A 326 6.39 -0.08 5.37
C ALA A 326 6.07 -1.42 4.67
N LEU A 327 5.94 -1.42 3.34
CA LEU A 327 5.67 -2.63 2.55
C LEU A 327 6.83 -3.64 2.65
N ALA A 328 8.07 -3.17 2.52
CA ALA A 328 9.25 -4.02 2.67
C ALA A 328 9.35 -4.61 4.08
N ARG A 329 9.06 -3.81 5.12
CA ARG A 329 9.03 -4.28 6.52
C ARG A 329 7.92 -5.31 6.74
N LEU A 330 6.71 -5.06 6.24
CA LEU A 330 5.60 -6.00 6.37
C LEU A 330 5.90 -7.33 5.67
N THR A 331 6.50 -7.28 4.49
CA THR A 331 6.97 -8.48 3.77
C THR A 331 7.91 -9.31 4.66
N GLY A 332 8.91 -8.68 5.26
CA GLY A 332 9.83 -9.35 6.17
C GLY A 332 9.18 -9.91 7.43
N VAL A 333 8.14 -9.25 7.96
CA VAL A 333 7.35 -9.76 9.09
C VAL A 333 6.58 -11.01 8.68
N ILE A 334 5.89 -11.01 7.55
CA ILE A 334 5.12 -12.17 7.06
C ILE A 334 6.03 -13.34 6.74
N ASP A 335 7.15 -13.10 6.07
CA ASP A 335 8.11 -14.15 5.72
C ASP A 335 8.64 -14.92 6.94
N LYS A 336 8.92 -14.20 8.02
CA LYS A 336 9.55 -14.74 9.23
C LYS A 336 8.58 -14.95 10.38
N LEU A 337 7.27 -14.76 10.16
CA LEU A 337 6.26 -14.89 11.21
C LEU A 337 6.32 -16.26 11.86
N LEU A 338 6.48 -16.30 13.17
CA LEU A 338 6.38 -17.53 13.95
C LEU A 338 4.91 -17.84 14.17
N VAL A 339 4.52 -19.08 13.90
CA VAL A 339 3.14 -19.54 14.02
C VAL A 339 3.13 -20.73 15.00
N TYR A 340 2.18 -20.76 15.92
CA TYR A 340 2.07 -21.74 17.00
C TYR A 340 0.77 -22.56 16.89
N PRO A 341 0.75 -23.63 16.08
CA PRO A 341 -0.43 -24.47 15.93
C PRO A 341 -0.96 -25.07 17.24
N GLU A 342 -0.06 -25.38 18.19
CA GLU A 342 -0.44 -25.91 19.51
C GLU A 342 -1.22 -24.89 20.34
N ASN A 343 -0.86 -23.61 20.23
CA ASN A 343 -1.59 -22.54 20.89
C ASN A 343 -2.93 -22.26 20.22
N MET A 344 -2.99 -22.40 18.88
CA MET A 344 -4.24 -22.31 18.12
C MET A 344 -5.21 -23.41 18.55
N ASP A 345 -4.74 -24.66 18.65
CA ASP A 345 -5.55 -25.77 19.12
C ASP A 345 -6.03 -25.58 20.57
N ARG A 346 -5.13 -25.18 21.47
CA ARG A 346 -5.49 -24.87 22.86
C ARG A 346 -6.56 -23.79 22.96
N ASN A 347 -6.45 -22.72 22.18
CA ASN A 347 -7.44 -21.63 22.16
C ASN A 347 -8.76 -22.08 21.55
N LEU A 348 -8.72 -22.87 20.47
CA LEU A 348 -9.91 -23.47 19.84
C LEU A 348 -10.71 -24.28 20.85
N ASN A 349 -10.03 -25.08 21.67
CA ASN A 349 -10.64 -25.99 22.65
C ASN A 349 -10.94 -25.34 24.01
N LYS A 350 -10.66 -24.03 24.19
CA LYS A 350 -10.81 -23.32 25.47
C LYS A 350 -12.21 -23.45 26.07
N PHE A 351 -13.24 -23.43 25.25
CA PHE A 351 -14.65 -23.56 25.65
C PHE A 351 -15.24 -24.92 25.25
N ARG A 352 -14.44 -25.99 25.30
CA ARG A 352 -14.85 -27.42 25.31
C ARG A 352 -16.04 -27.70 24.38
N GLY A 353 -15.91 -27.38 23.10
CA GLY A 353 -16.87 -27.74 22.08
C GLY A 353 -17.92 -26.66 21.74
N LEU A 354 -18.00 -25.52 22.42
CA LEU A 354 -18.99 -24.45 22.10
C LEU A 354 -18.92 -23.97 20.64
N VAL A 355 -17.79 -24.12 19.98
CA VAL A 355 -17.61 -23.79 18.55
C VAL A 355 -18.53 -24.59 17.63
N HIS A 356 -19.11 -25.69 18.10
CA HIS A 356 -20.05 -26.55 17.37
C HIS A 356 -21.53 -26.22 17.63
N SER A 357 -21.84 -25.23 18.47
CA SER A 357 -23.20 -24.93 18.90
C SER A 357 -24.17 -24.65 17.75
N GLN A 358 -23.75 -23.95 16.69
CA GLN A 358 -24.58 -23.72 15.51
C GLN A 358 -24.90 -25.02 14.75
N ARG A 359 -23.93 -25.95 14.63
CA ARG A 359 -24.18 -27.26 13.98
C ARG A 359 -25.25 -28.03 14.71
N VAL A 360 -25.19 -28.03 16.04
CA VAL A 360 -26.21 -28.72 16.89
C VAL A 360 -27.57 -28.08 16.71
N LEU A 361 -27.64 -26.72 16.73
CA LEU A 361 -28.86 -25.96 16.51
C LEU A 361 -29.52 -26.35 15.16
N LEU A 362 -28.70 -26.37 14.09
CA LEU A 362 -29.18 -26.70 12.75
C LEU A 362 -29.64 -28.16 12.68
N ALA A 363 -28.95 -29.10 13.32
CA ALA A 363 -29.33 -30.50 13.36
C ALA A 363 -30.69 -30.70 14.09
N LEU A 364 -30.91 -30.02 15.20
CA LEU A 364 -32.19 -30.04 15.91
C LEU A 364 -33.34 -29.51 15.05
N THR A 365 -33.14 -28.41 14.34
CA THR A 365 -34.16 -27.86 13.44
C THR A 365 -34.45 -28.80 12.27
N GLN A 366 -33.45 -29.45 11.71
CA GLN A 366 -33.60 -30.46 10.66
C GLN A 366 -34.33 -31.72 11.15
N ALA A 367 -34.18 -32.08 12.44
CA ALA A 367 -34.91 -33.15 13.09
C ALA A 367 -36.36 -32.77 13.46
N GLY A 368 -36.84 -31.59 13.10
CA GLY A 368 -38.23 -31.16 13.30
C GLY A 368 -38.47 -30.34 14.58
N VAL A 369 -37.43 -30.00 15.34
CA VAL A 369 -37.56 -29.13 16.52
C VAL A 369 -37.75 -27.67 16.03
N SER A 370 -38.67 -26.91 16.67
CA SER A 370 -38.84 -25.51 16.34
C SER A 370 -37.54 -24.71 16.52
N ARG A 371 -37.36 -23.61 15.77
CA ARG A 371 -36.16 -22.80 15.88
C ARG A 371 -35.97 -22.24 17.31
N GLU A 372 -37.04 -21.82 17.92
CA GLU A 372 -37.08 -21.26 19.27
C GLU A 372 -36.68 -22.32 20.30
N ASP A 373 -37.22 -23.53 20.19
CA ASP A 373 -36.87 -24.62 21.08
C ASP A 373 -35.44 -25.13 20.85
N ALA A 374 -35.03 -25.27 19.60
CA ALA A 374 -33.65 -25.62 19.27
C ALA A 374 -32.66 -24.61 19.86
N TYR A 375 -32.95 -23.31 19.73
CA TYR A 375 -32.14 -22.27 20.33
C TYR A 375 -32.10 -22.38 21.85
N ARG A 376 -33.27 -22.57 22.51
CA ARG A 376 -33.37 -22.75 23.96
C ARG A 376 -32.57 -23.98 24.45
N LEU A 377 -32.67 -25.08 23.74
CA LEU A 377 -31.95 -26.29 24.07
C LEU A 377 -30.43 -26.15 23.97
N VAL A 378 -29.95 -25.55 22.87
CA VAL A 378 -28.51 -25.27 22.67
C VAL A 378 -28.01 -24.28 23.70
N GLN A 379 -28.73 -23.17 23.92
CA GLN A 379 -28.32 -22.10 24.83
C GLN A 379 -28.20 -22.60 26.27
N ARG A 380 -29.19 -23.36 26.79
CA ARG A 380 -29.14 -23.85 28.20
C ARG A 380 -27.93 -24.73 28.46
N ASN A 381 -27.55 -25.59 27.50
CA ASN A 381 -26.38 -26.45 27.63
C ASN A 381 -25.07 -25.63 27.41
N ALA A 382 -25.05 -24.69 26.47
CA ALA A 382 -23.91 -23.81 26.23
C ALA A 382 -23.60 -22.95 27.45
N MET A 383 -24.62 -22.45 28.16
CA MET A 383 -24.41 -21.62 29.35
C MET A 383 -23.76 -22.37 30.51
N LYS A 384 -24.01 -23.68 30.66
CA LYS A 384 -23.29 -24.51 31.65
C LYS A 384 -21.79 -24.59 31.33
N VAL A 385 -21.45 -24.67 30.04
CA VAL A 385 -20.04 -24.65 29.60
C VAL A 385 -19.40 -23.28 29.90
N TRP A 386 -20.11 -22.21 29.57
CA TRP A 386 -19.62 -20.85 29.76
C TRP A 386 -19.43 -20.49 31.24
N GLU A 387 -20.41 -20.81 32.08
CA GLU A 387 -20.46 -20.40 33.50
C GLU A 387 -19.74 -21.38 34.42
N GLN A 388 -19.78 -22.67 34.13
CA GLN A 388 -19.32 -23.74 35.02
C GLN A 388 -18.13 -24.53 34.48
N GLY A 389 -17.69 -24.26 33.23
CA GLY A 389 -16.60 -25.00 32.59
C GLY A 389 -16.94 -26.44 32.24
N ALA A 390 -18.24 -26.77 32.05
CA ALA A 390 -18.70 -28.09 31.63
C ALA A 390 -18.19 -28.44 30.21
N ASP A 391 -18.36 -29.69 29.80
CA ASP A 391 -18.10 -30.15 28.43
C ASP A 391 -19.41 -30.09 27.61
N PHE A 392 -19.37 -29.40 26.46
CA PHE A 392 -20.58 -29.16 25.67
C PHE A 392 -21.20 -30.47 25.11
N LEU A 393 -20.35 -31.39 24.66
CA LEU A 393 -20.81 -32.66 24.16
C LEU A 393 -21.49 -33.47 25.25
N GLU A 394 -20.89 -33.59 26.44
CA GLU A 394 -21.44 -34.33 27.55
C GLU A 394 -22.75 -33.72 28.06
N GLU A 395 -22.85 -32.38 28.08
CA GLU A 395 -24.10 -31.70 28.45
C GLU A 395 -25.23 -31.99 27.46
N LEU A 396 -24.94 -32.04 26.14
CA LEU A 396 -25.93 -32.38 25.13
C LEU A 396 -26.37 -33.84 25.23
N LEU A 397 -25.43 -34.78 25.46
CA LEU A 397 -25.72 -36.19 25.66
C LEU A 397 -26.54 -36.49 26.93
N GLY A 398 -26.35 -35.67 27.96
CA GLY A 398 -27.13 -35.75 29.20
C GLY A 398 -28.52 -35.10 29.11
N ASP A 399 -28.82 -34.33 28.06
CA ASP A 399 -30.09 -33.64 27.92
C ASP A 399 -31.13 -34.46 27.21
N LYS A 400 -32.18 -34.89 27.97
CA LYS A 400 -33.25 -35.76 27.45
C LYS A 400 -34.06 -35.19 26.30
N GLU A 401 -34.22 -33.86 26.23
CA GLU A 401 -34.93 -33.20 25.12
C GLU A 401 -34.07 -33.22 23.86
N VAL A 402 -32.77 -33.05 23.98
CA VAL A 402 -31.82 -33.12 22.86
C VAL A 402 -31.72 -34.56 22.34
N THR A 403 -31.54 -35.53 23.25
CA THR A 403 -31.40 -36.97 22.88
C THR A 403 -32.71 -37.60 22.42
N ALA A 404 -33.86 -37.02 22.68
CA ALA A 404 -35.13 -37.40 22.08
C ALA A 404 -35.23 -37.02 20.58
N ALA A 405 -34.53 -35.94 20.16
CA ALA A 405 -34.54 -35.45 18.78
C ALA A 405 -33.36 -35.97 17.95
N LEU A 406 -32.18 -36.17 18.55
CA LEU A 406 -30.96 -36.62 17.90
C LEU A 406 -30.35 -37.78 18.63
N SER A 407 -29.93 -38.84 17.92
CA SER A 407 -29.17 -39.94 18.50
C SER A 407 -27.79 -39.51 18.99
N GLU A 408 -27.17 -40.25 19.88
CA GLU A 408 -25.80 -40.03 20.35
C GLU A 408 -24.80 -39.94 19.18
N ALA A 409 -24.93 -40.81 18.18
CA ALA A 409 -24.05 -40.85 17.01
C ALA A 409 -24.18 -39.52 16.19
N GLU A 410 -25.41 -39.03 16.00
CA GLU A 410 -25.68 -37.80 15.30
C GLU A 410 -25.11 -36.60 16.08
N ILE A 411 -25.24 -36.56 17.40
CA ILE A 411 -24.69 -35.50 18.25
C ILE A 411 -23.17 -35.49 18.14
N ARG A 412 -22.50 -36.66 18.31
CA ARG A 412 -21.03 -36.76 18.23
C ARG A 412 -20.48 -36.37 16.86
N GLU A 413 -21.17 -36.67 15.77
CA GLU A 413 -20.79 -36.28 14.42
C GLU A 413 -20.75 -34.74 14.26
N LYS A 414 -21.55 -33.95 15.04
CA LYS A 414 -21.55 -32.50 14.97
C LYS A 414 -20.26 -31.87 15.53
N PHE A 415 -19.45 -32.63 16.23
CA PHE A 415 -18.18 -32.19 16.81
C PHE A 415 -16.95 -32.47 15.90
N ASP A 416 -17.18 -32.90 14.67
CA ASP A 416 -16.12 -33.01 13.67
C ASP A 416 -15.69 -31.66 13.14
N LEU A 417 -14.41 -31.29 13.35
CA LEU A 417 -13.80 -30.06 12.87
C LEU A 417 -13.71 -30.00 11.34
N GLY A 418 -13.60 -31.13 10.67
CA GLY A 418 -13.51 -31.21 9.20
C GLY A 418 -14.72 -30.58 8.50
N TYR A 419 -15.88 -30.58 9.19
CA TYR A 419 -17.06 -29.89 8.66
C TYR A 419 -16.84 -28.40 8.42
N HIS A 420 -16.12 -27.71 9.30
CA HIS A 420 -15.86 -26.28 9.20
C HIS A 420 -14.81 -25.95 8.13
N THR A 421 -13.93 -26.88 7.80
CA THR A 421 -12.83 -26.67 6.85
C THR A 421 -13.09 -27.28 5.46
N LYS A 422 -14.22 -27.96 5.25
CA LYS A 422 -14.57 -28.69 4.01
C LYS A 422 -14.55 -27.84 2.72
N HIS A 423 -14.63 -26.53 2.82
CA HIS A 423 -14.63 -25.61 1.68
C HIS A 423 -13.35 -24.76 1.58
N VAL A 424 -12.31 -25.05 2.36
CA VAL A 424 -11.03 -24.35 2.30
C VAL A 424 -10.42 -24.42 0.89
N ASP A 425 -10.47 -25.60 0.25
CA ASP A 425 -10.01 -25.77 -1.14
C ASP A 425 -10.73 -24.83 -2.13
N THR A 426 -12.05 -24.69 -1.96
CA THR A 426 -12.85 -23.78 -2.78
C THR A 426 -12.42 -22.32 -2.60
N ILE A 427 -12.14 -21.91 -1.35
CA ILE A 427 -11.67 -20.56 -1.04
C ILE A 427 -10.29 -20.32 -1.69
N PHE A 428 -9.36 -21.27 -1.52
CA PHE A 428 -8.01 -21.19 -2.11
C PHE A 428 -8.06 -21.14 -3.63
N LYS A 429 -8.92 -21.93 -4.27
CA LYS A 429 -9.12 -21.87 -5.72
C LYS A 429 -9.65 -20.51 -6.19
N ARG A 430 -10.53 -19.86 -5.45
CA ARG A 430 -11.05 -18.51 -5.78
C ARG A 430 -10.00 -17.43 -5.66
N VAL A 431 -9.06 -17.58 -4.74
CA VAL A 431 -8.04 -16.56 -4.44
C VAL A 431 -6.81 -16.74 -5.29
N PHE A 432 -6.37 -17.96 -5.55
CA PHE A 432 -5.07 -18.28 -6.16
C PHE A 432 -5.16 -18.99 -7.52
N GLY A 433 -6.33 -19.47 -7.87
CA GLY A 433 -6.61 -20.22 -9.13
C GLY A 433 -7.25 -19.37 -10.15
#